data_0c4df582168393201b1f370fbd6c1ce4
#
_entry.id   0c4df582168393201b1f370fbd6c1ce4
#
_cell.length_a   1.000
_cell.length_b   1.000
_cell.length_c   1.000
_cell.angle_alpha   90.00
_cell.angle_beta   90.00
_cell.angle_gamma   90.00
#
_symmetry.space_group_name_H-M   'P 1'
#
loop_
_entity.id
_entity.type
_entity.pdbx_description
1 polymer ?
#
loop_
_entity_poly.entity_id
_entity_poly.type
_entity_poly.pdbx_seq_one_letter_code
_entity_poly.pdbx_strand_id
1 'polypeptide(L)'
;MIRKIRSEENKYGIVTGISGMMTKQSFALWGKRNLINYSFKDVSEEAENYEVPYKISSETSGEGNIIGYTIIKNEESAKKAVIYIEDVNKNRNIITSENKEVIESMETNEWVGKWIKFKNLQLIV
;
A
#
# COMPACT_ATOMS: atom_id res chain seq x y z
N MET A 1 20.91 4.60 -19.89
CA MET A 1 21.75 4.59 -18.70
C MET A 1 23.18 4.10 -19.01
N ILE A 2 23.42 2.87 -19.44
CA ILE A 2 24.76 2.28 -19.65
C ILE A 2 25.64 3.10 -20.58
N ARG A 3 25.13 3.59 -21.73
CA ARG A 3 25.89 4.46 -22.65
C ARG A 3 26.39 5.73 -21.96
N LYS A 4 25.53 6.34 -21.13
CA LYS A 4 25.85 7.58 -20.41
C LYS A 4 26.90 7.35 -19.31
N ILE A 5 26.83 6.22 -18.61
CA ILE A 5 27.83 5.83 -17.61
C ILE A 5 29.20 5.58 -18.28
N ARG A 6 29.22 4.99 -19.49
CA ARG A 6 30.45 4.71 -20.23
C ARG A 6 31.12 5.97 -20.80
N SER A 7 30.33 6.98 -21.18
CA SER A 7 30.83 8.23 -21.79
C SER A 7 31.32 9.25 -20.77
N GLU A 8 30.91 9.16 -19.51
CA GLU A 8 31.20 10.15 -18.49
C GLU A 8 31.96 9.52 -17.32
N GLU A 9 33.01 10.19 -16.84
CA GLU A 9 33.76 9.74 -15.64
C GLU A 9 32.96 10.04 -14.36
N ASN A 10 33.12 9.19 -13.36
CA ASN A 10 32.52 9.31 -12.03
C ASN A 10 30.98 9.30 -11.97
N LYS A 11 30.29 8.77 -12.99
CA LYS A 11 28.84 8.58 -12.93
C LYS A 11 28.48 7.15 -12.53
N TYR A 12 27.42 7.07 -11.76
CA TYR A 12 26.80 5.83 -11.32
C TYR A 12 25.37 5.77 -11.84
N GLY A 13 24.87 4.57 -12.02
CA GLY A 13 23.47 4.31 -12.36
C GLY A 13 22.89 3.31 -11.40
N ILE A 14 21.66 3.54 -10.96
CA ILE A 14 20.89 2.58 -10.15
C ILE A 14 19.84 1.95 -11.05
N VAL A 15 19.75 0.62 -10.99
CA VAL A 15 18.66 -0.15 -11.57
C VAL A 15 17.85 -0.72 -10.43
N THR A 16 16.53 -0.54 -10.48
CA THR A 16 15.59 -1.09 -9.51
C THR A 16 14.72 -2.13 -10.19
N GLY A 17 14.53 -3.26 -9.52
CA GLY A 17 13.57 -4.29 -9.89
C GLY A 17 12.46 -4.35 -8.85
N ILE A 18 11.21 -4.41 -9.29
CA ILE A 18 10.04 -4.46 -8.42
C ILE A 18 9.15 -5.61 -8.89
N SER A 19 8.72 -6.48 -7.96
CA SER A 19 7.74 -7.51 -8.27
C SER A 19 6.34 -6.92 -8.47
N GLY A 20 5.44 -7.69 -9.07
CA GLY A 20 4.09 -7.25 -9.41
C GLY A 20 3.26 -6.69 -8.25
N MET A 21 3.53 -7.10 -7.02
CA MET A 21 2.86 -6.58 -5.83
C MET A 21 3.74 -5.62 -5.01
N MET A 22 4.86 -5.17 -5.56
CA MET A 22 5.83 -4.29 -4.89
C MET A 22 6.41 -4.85 -3.57
N THR A 23 6.15 -6.12 -3.27
CA THR A 23 6.59 -6.78 -2.03
C THR A 23 8.05 -7.26 -2.08
N LYS A 24 8.59 -7.42 -3.29
CA LYS A 24 10.00 -7.80 -3.48
C LYS A 24 10.68 -6.73 -4.32
N GLN A 25 11.77 -6.20 -3.81
CA GLN A 25 12.53 -5.16 -4.47
C GLN A 25 14.00 -5.57 -4.60
N SER A 26 14.63 -5.12 -5.65
CA SER A 26 16.06 -5.30 -5.86
C SER A 26 16.68 -4.01 -6.37
N PHE A 27 17.93 -3.81 -6.03
CA PHE A 27 18.70 -2.65 -6.45
C PHE A 27 20.05 -3.09 -6.99
N ALA A 28 20.49 -2.53 -8.10
CA ALA A 28 21.83 -2.74 -8.60
C ALA A 28 22.50 -1.39 -8.88
N LEU A 29 23.69 -1.20 -8.33
CA LEU A 29 24.51 -0.04 -8.58
C LEU A 29 25.53 -0.37 -9.67
N TRP A 30 25.58 0.45 -10.70
CA TRP A 30 26.48 0.32 -11.84
C TRP A 30 27.41 1.52 -11.91
N GLY A 31 28.69 1.27 -12.17
CA GLY A 31 29.71 2.29 -12.36
C GLY A 31 30.70 1.93 -13.48
N LYS A 32 31.48 2.90 -13.94
CA LYS A 32 32.52 2.70 -14.96
C LYS A 32 33.80 2.06 -14.42
N ARG A 33 34.09 2.28 -13.13
CA ARG A 33 35.32 1.75 -12.51
C ARG A 33 35.14 0.26 -12.27
N ASN A 34 36.21 -0.51 -12.61
CA ASN A 34 36.27 -1.91 -12.20
C ASN A 34 36.26 -1.98 -10.68
N LEU A 35 35.20 -2.55 -10.14
CA LEU A 35 35.18 -2.93 -8.72
C LEU A 35 36.06 -4.19 -8.58
N ILE A 36 37.07 -4.10 -7.73
CA ILE A 36 37.94 -5.24 -7.42
C ILE A 36 37.14 -6.34 -6.71
N ASN A 37 36.07 -5.94 -6.01
CA ASN A 37 35.12 -6.85 -5.34
C ASN A 37 33.71 -6.55 -5.77
N TYR A 38 33.09 -7.49 -6.47
CA TYR A 38 31.63 -7.52 -6.62
C TYR A 38 31.03 -7.98 -5.29
N SER A 39 30.08 -7.23 -4.76
CA SER A 39 29.32 -7.64 -3.59
C SER A 39 27.85 -7.80 -3.92
N PHE A 40 27.28 -8.85 -3.40
CA PHE A 40 25.85 -9.12 -3.43
C PHE A 40 25.41 -9.42 -1.99
N LYS A 41 24.27 -8.88 -1.59
CA LYS A 41 23.65 -9.16 -0.31
C LYS A 41 22.16 -9.33 -0.50
N ASP A 42 21.63 -10.43 0.00
CA ASP A 42 20.18 -10.57 0.24
C ASP A 42 19.90 -9.96 1.61
N VAL A 43 19.05 -8.95 1.63
CA VAL A 43 18.64 -8.22 2.84
C VAL A 43 17.18 -8.50 3.21
N SER A 44 16.55 -9.52 2.63
CA SER A 44 15.15 -9.86 2.86
C SER A 44 14.85 -10.08 4.34
N GLU A 45 15.65 -10.88 5.01
CA GLU A 45 15.49 -11.17 6.44
C GLU A 45 15.70 -9.92 7.31
N GLU A 46 16.67 -9.08 6.96
CA GLU A 46 16.88 -7.81 7.66
C GLU A 46 15.68 -6.88 7.48
N ALA A 47 15.11 -6.78 6.26
CA ALA A 47 13.95 -5.97 5.97
C ALA A 47 12.73 -6.48 6.74
N GLU A 48 12.47 -7.79 6.75
CA GLU A 48 11.37 -8.41 7.50
C GLU A 48 11.45 -8.12 9.00
N ASN A 49 12.65 -8.08 9.58
CA ASN A 49 12.84 -7.77 11.00
C ASN A 49 12.54 -6.29 11.35
N TYR A 50 12.54 -5.39 10.37
CA TYR A 50 12.13 -3.99 10.56
C TYR A 50 10.64 -3.76 10.31
N GLU A 51 9.96 -4.69 9.66
CA GLU A 51 8.53 -4.58 9.41
C GLU A 51 7.73 -4.99 10.65
N VAL A 52 6.85 -4.11 11.10
CA VAL A 52 5.84 -4.45 12.09
C VAL A 52 4.57 -4.85 11.32
N PRO A 53 4.26 -6.16 11.23
CA PRO A 53 3.08 -6.60 10.51
C PRO A 53 1.82 -6.08 11.19
N TYR A 54 0.93 -5.46 10.42
CA TYR A 54 -0.37 -5.07 10.93
C TYR A 54 -1.25 -6.31 11.10
N LYS A 55 -1.88 -6.41 12.26
CA LYS A 55 -2.82 -7.49 12.52
C LYS A 55 -4.14 -7.21 11.79
N ILE A 56 -4.59 -8.19 11.03
CA ILE A 56 -5.92 -8.14 10.41
C ILE A 56 -6.93 -8.63 11.46
N SER A 57 -7.93 -7.81 11.75
CA SER A 57 -9.00 -8.16 12.67
C SER A 57 -9.96 -9.17 12.03
N SER A 58 -10.40 -10.14 12.81
CA SER A 58 -11.50 -11.06 12.45
C SER A 58 -12.87 -10.56 12.92
N GLU A 59 -12.92 -9.42 13.59
CA GLU A 59 -14.16 -8.86 14.12
C GLU A 59 -15.08 -8.41 12.98
N THR A 60 -16.33 -8.80 13.03
CA THR A 60 -17.34 -8.43 12.03
C THR A 60 -18.09 -7.14 12.39
N SER A 61 -17.91 -6.65 13.60
CA SER A 61 -18.56 -5.43 14.12
C SER A 61 -17.59 -4.67 15.02
N GLY A 62 -17.69 -3.36 15.03
CA GLY A 62 -16.81 -2.52 15.85
C GLY A 62 -16.78 -1.08 15.37
N GLU A 63 -15.68 -0.42 15.67
CA GLU A 63 -15.43 0.96 15.26
C GLU A 63 -13.95 1.18 14.96
N GLY A 64 -13.65 2.17 14.15
CA GLY A 64 -12.27 2.50 13.79
C GLY A 64 -12.16 3.75 12.92
N ASN A 65 -10.93 4.15 12.74
CA ASN A 65 -10.56 5.27 11.89
C ASN A 65 -10.40 4.81 10.43
N ILE A 66 -10.96 5.53 9.48
CA ILE A 66 -10.76 5.28 8.06
C ILE A 66 -9.31 5.63 7.69
N ILE A 67 -8.55 4.65 7.20
CA ILE A 67 -7.18 4.85 6.72
C ILE A 67 -7.05 4.87 5.20
N GLY A 68 -8.11 4.51 4.50
CA GLY A 68 -8.20 4.56 3.04
C GLY A 68 -9.52 3.99 2.56
N TYR A 69 -9.94 4.37 1.36
CA TYR A 69 -11.13 3.81 0.73
C TYR A 69 -11.05 3.89 -0.78
N THR A 70 -11.87 3.10 -1.45
CA THR A 70 -12.08 3.17 -2.89
C THR A 70 -13.53 2.90 -3.23
N ILE A 71 -13.98 3.42 -4.37
CA ILE A 71 -15.34 3.19 -4.88
C ILE A 71 -15.23 2.36 -6.15
N ILE A 72 -15.81 1.17 -6.09
CA ILE A 72 -15.89 0.25 -7.22
C ILE A 72 -17.21 0.48 -7.95
N LYS A 73 -17.15 0.63 -9.27
CA LYS A 73 -18.31 0.69 -10.15
C LYS A 73 -18.39 -0.62 -10.92
N ASN A 74 -19.56 -1.23 -10.96
CA ASN A 74 -19.81 -2.37 -11.85
C ASN A 74 -20.38 -1.89 -13.20
N GLU A 75 -20.55 -2.82 -14.14
CA GLU A 75 -21.10 -2.54 -15.48
C GLU A 75 -22.53 -1.97 -15.46
N GLU A 76 -23.30 -2.30 -14.43
CA GLU A 76 -24.66 -1.80 -14.22
C GLU A 76 -24.73 -0.44 -13.52
N SER A 77 -23.58 0.24 -13.36
CA SER A 77 -23.46 1.52 -12.66
C SER A 77 -23.76 1.47 -11.15
N ALA A 78 -23.93 0.28 -10.57
CA ALA A 78 -23.98 0.15 -9.12
C ALA A 78 -22.59 0.42 -8.52
N LYS A 79 -22.56 1.17 -7.45
CA LYS A 79 -21.34 1.55 -6.76
C LYS A 79 -21.25 0.84 -5.41
N LYS A 80 -20.03 0.47 -5.04
CA LYS A 80 -19.72 -0.10 -3.73
C LYS A 80 -18.47 0.57 -3.19
N ALA A 81 -18.56 1.11 -2.00
CA ALA A 81 -17.39 1.59 -1.28
C ALA A 81 -16.72 0.40 -0.56
N VAL A 82 -15.40 0.30 -0.70
CA VAL A 82 -14.52 -0.59 0.07
C VAL A 82 -13.66 0.30 0.94
N ILE A 83 -13.72 0.11 2.25
CA ILE A 83 -13.19 1.02 3.25
C ILE A 83 -12.22 0.26 4.14
N TYR A 84 -10.99 0.75 4.25
CA TYR A 84 -9.97 0.26 5.16
C TYR A 84 -10.04 1.05 6.46
N ILE A 85 -10.14 0.35 7.57
CA ILE A 85 -10.19 0.94 8.90
C ILE A 85 -9.09 0.41 9.79
N GLU A 86 -8.72 1.20 10.78
CA GLU A 86 -7.79 0.84 11.85
C GLU A 86 -8.46 1.14 13.20
N ASP A 87 -8.50 0.13 14.08
CA ASP A 87 -9.04 0.27 15.43
C ASP A 87 -8.05 0.94 16.40
N VAL A 88 -8.46 1.14 17.65
CA VAL A 88 -7.60 1.72 18.71
C VAL A 88 -6.36 0.88 19.02
N ASN A 89 -6.40 -0.42 18.73
CA ASN A 89 -5.31 -1.37 18.96
C ASN A 89 -4.41 -1.55 17.73
N LYS A 90 -4.58 -0.72 16.70
CA LYS A 90 -3.86 -0.80 15.42
C LYS A 90 -4.16 -2.06 14.61
N ASN A 91 -5.25 -2.77 14.89
CA ASN A 91 -5.71 -3.84 14.01
C ASN A 91 -6.46 -3.24 12.83
N ARG A 92 -6.26 -3.84 11.66
CA ARG A 92 -6.90 -3.38 10.42
C ARG A 92 -8.05 -4.27 10.01
N ASN A 93 -9.07 -3.68 9.43
CA ASN A 93 -10.21 -4.39 8.87
C ASN A 93 -10.65 -3.76 7.54
N ILE A 94 -11.40 -4.53 6.76
CA ILE A 94 -12.00 -4.08 5.50
C ILE A 94 -13.50 -4.20 5.65
N ILE A 95 -14.18 -3.10 5.45
CA ILE A 95 -15.65 -3.02 5.47
C ILE A 95 -16.17 -2.46 4.16
N THR A 96 -17.46 -2.58 3.94
CA THR A 96 -18.09 -2.12 2.70
C THR A 96 -19.32 -1.25 2.98
N SER A 97 -19.72 -0.47 1.98
CA SER A 97 -21.00 0.25 1.98
C SER A 97 -21.57 0.29 0.56
N GLU A 98 -22.86 0.06 0.44
CA GLU A 98 -23.65 0.23 -0.78
C GLU A 98 -24.66 1.39 -0.64
N ASN A 99 -24.61 2.11 0.48
CA ASN A 99 -25.44 3.28 0.71
C ASN A 99 -25.05 4.41 -0.25
N LYS A 100 -26.01 4.84 -1.08
CA LYS A 100 -25.80 5.86 -2.12
C LYS A 100 -25.34 7.20 -1.55
N GLU A 101 -25.93 7.66 -0.45
CA GLU A 101 -25.59 8.94 0.18
C GLU A 101 -24.15 8.93 0.70
N VAL A 102 -23.72 7.81 1.31
CA VAL A 102 -22.35 7.61 1.77
C VAL A 102 -21.36 7.66 0.59
N ILE A 103 -21.70 6.95 -0.49
CA ILE A 103 -20.86 6.86 -1.67
C ILE A 103 -20.70 8.23 -2.34
N GLU A 104 -21.81 8.96 -2.53
CA GLU A 104 -21.81 10.32 -3.07
C GLU A 104 -20.99 11.28 -2.19
N SER A 105 -21.14 11.14 -0.86
CA SER A 105 -20.33 11.91 0.08
C SER A 105 -18.85 11.57 -0.01
N MET A 106 -18.47 10.31 -0.18
CA MET A 106 -17.09 9.88 -0.37
C MET A 106 -16.47 10.34 -1.69
N GLU A 107 -17.32 10.51 -2.74
CA GLU A 107 -16.85 11.05 -4.02
C GLU A 107 -16.57 12.56 -3.97
N THR A 108 -17.21 13.28 -3.05
CA THR A 108 -17.15 14.76 -2.97
C THR A 108 -16.35 15.26 -1.78
N ASN A 109 -16.19 14.47 -0.73
CA ASN A 109 -15.52 14.85 0.51
C ASN A 109 -14.48 13.81 0.92
N GLU A 110 -13.45 14.27 1.64
CA GLU A 110 -12.44 13.40 2.22
C GLU A 110 -13.01 12.66 3.45
N TRP A 111 -12.83 11.34 3.45
CA TRP A 111 -13.28 10.48 4.54
C TRP A 111 -12.13 9.84 5.33
N VAL A 112 -10.90 9.89 4.83
CA VAL A 112 -9.73 9.43 5.60
C VAL A 112 -9.61 10.27 6.88
N GLY A 113 -9.37 9.60 7.99
CA GLY A 113 -9.29 10.22 9.30
C GLY A 113 -10.63 10.28 10.06
N LYS A 114 -11.76 9.94 9.43
CA LYS A 114 -13.05 9.89 10.14
C LYS A 114 -13.18 8.61 10.96
N TRP A 115 -13.65 8.74 12.19
CA TRP A 115 -14.01 7.63 13.05
C TRP A 115 -15.41 7.14 12.73
N ILE A 116 -15.57 5.85 12.47
CA ILE A 116 -16.84 5.26 12.03
C ILE A 116 -17.16 3.98 12.82
N LYS A 117 -18.41 3.55 12.75
CA LYS A 117 -18.87 2.27 13.28
C LYS A 117 -19.29 1.34 12.15
N PHE A 118 -19.16 0.04 12.39
CA PHE A 118 -19.56 -0.97 11.42
C PHE A 118 -20.20 -2.19 12.11
N LYS A 119 -21.05 -2.88 11.37
CA LYS A 119 -21.68 -4.14 11.79
C LYS A 119 -21.81 -5.05 10.58
N ASN A 120 -21.49 -6.34 10.77
CA ASN A 120 -21.47 -7.34 9.70
C ASN A 120 -20.57 -6.90 8.51
N LEU A 121 -19.44 -6.28 8.83
CA LEU A 121 -18.50 -5.70 7.85
C LEU A 121 -19.13 -4.64 6.92
N GLN A 122 -20.22 -4.01 7.37
CA GLN A 122 -20.86 -2.91 6.67
C GLN A 122 -20.83 -1.63 7.50
N LEU A 123 -20.58 -0.50 6.85
CA LEU A 123 -20.61 0.80 7.49
C LEU A 123 -22.02 1.08 8.05
N ILE A 124 -22.08 1.52 9.30
CA ILE A 124 -23.28 2.06 9.92
C ILE A 124 -23.23 3.59 9.78
N VAL A 125 -24.29 4.15 9.21
CA VAL A 125 -24.49 5.60 9.10
C VAL A 125 -25.41 6.08 10.20
#